data_3469eefeedcf7f471d461b17e8908bea
#
_entry.id   3469eefeedcf7f471d461b17e8908bea
#
_cell.length_a   1.000
_cell.length_b   1.000
_cell.length_c   1.000
_cell.angle_alpha   90.00
_cell.angle_beta   90.00
_cell.angle_gamma   90.00
#
_symmetry.space_group_name_H-M   'P 1'
#
loop_
_entity.id
_entity.type
_entity.pdbx_description
1 polymer ?
#
loop_
_entity_poly.entity_id
_entity_poly.type
_entity_poly.pdbx_seq_one_letter_code
_entity_poly.pdbx_strand_id
1 'polypeptide(L)'
;ELKKIHDYPLLENIDLKNTNNKPIILNFFASWCPPCKLEHPFLMELSNKYSLYGIAKKDDQDEIYNWLKKSGNPFQKIGLDSDGLISIDWGVYGLPETFLLDTNGIIKYKHVGPITENEKNKILKILKKIQ
;
A
#
# COMPACT_ATOMS: atom_id res chain seq x y z
N GLU A 1 11.57 15.30 2.79
CA GLU A 1 10.27 15.93 2.82
C GLU A 1 9.22 15.03 2.20
N LEU A 2 8.05 15.02 2.81
CA LEU A 2 6.95 14.15 2.36
C LEU A 2 6.23 14.77 1.16
N LYS A 3 5.99 13.97 0.13
CA LYS A 3 5.27 14.41 -1.08
C LYS A 3 3.80 14.07 -0.98
N LYS A 4 2.98 14.91 -1.62
CA LYS A 4 1.56 14.59 -1.76
C LYS A 4 1.37 13.50 -2.80
N ILE A 5 0.44 12.61 -2.54
CA ILE A 5 0.21 11.46 -3.42
C ILE A 5 -0.23 11.88 -4.82
N HIS A 6 -1.01 12.96 -4.93
CA HIS A 6 -1.52 13.39 -6.22
C HIS A 6 -0.44 14.03 -7.11
N ASP A 7 0.76 14.26 -6.59
CA ASP A 7 1.89 14.72 -7.39
C ASP A 7 2.47 13.58 -8.22
N TYR A 8 2.01 12.35 -8.00
CA TYR A 8 2.43 11.16 -8.75
C TYR A 8 1.31 10.75 -9.70
N PRO A 9 1.40 11.12 -10.97
CA PRO A 9 0.32 10.83 -11.94
C PRO A 9 0.33 9.39 -12.46
N LEU A 10 1.04 8.51 -11.82
CA LEU A 10 1.44 7.24 -12.40
C LEU A 10 0.52 6.07 -12.11
N LEU A 11 -0.55 6.30 -11.39
CA LEU A 11 -1.47 5.25 -11.01
C LEU A 11 -2.79 5.48 -11.73
N GLU A 12 -2.85 5.04 -12.99
CA GLU A 12 -3.98 5.34 -13.88
C GLU A 12 -5.35 5.00 -13.30
N ASN A 13 -5.44 3.97 -12.50
CA ASN A 13 -6.70 3.50 -11.96
C ASN A 13 -6.88 3.80 -10.47
N ILE A 14 -5.96 4.57 -9.89
CA ILE A 14 -6.04 4.93 -8.48
C ILE A 14 -6.15 6.44 -8.33
N ASP A 15 -7.32 6.89 -7.88
CA ASP A 15 -7.51 8.29 -7.55
C ASP A 15 -7.30 8.47 -6.04
N LEU A 16 -6.08 8.88 -5.69
CA LEU A 16 -5.72 9.05 -4.28
C LEU A 16 -6.16 10.40 -3.73
N LYS A 17 -6.74 11.26 -4.58
CA LYS A 17 -7.31 12.53 -4.13
C LYS A 17 -8.71 12.36 -3.58
N ASN A 18 -9.43 11.33 -4.03
CA ASN A 18 -10.81 11.11 -3.66
C ASN A 18 -10.90 10.02 -2.61
N THR A 19 -10.51 10.38 -1.39
CA THR A 19 -10.42 9.43 -0.28
C THR A 19 -11.64 9.46 0.62
N ASN A 20 -12.67 10.23 0.27
CA ASN A 20 -13.87 10.43 1.10
C ASN A 20 -13.51 10.92 2.51
N ASN A 21 -12.48 11.76 2.61
CA ASN A 21 -12.00 12.33 3.86
C ASN A 21 -11.50 11.28 4.86
N LYS A 22 -10.98 10.16 4.35
CA LYS A 22 -10.40 9.11 5.18
C LYS A 22 -8.94 8.90 4.84
N PRO A 23 -8.12 8.46 5.80
CA PRO A 23 -6.73 8.14 5.50
C PRO A 23 -6.62 6.89 4.62
N ILE A 24 -5.49 6.75 3.95
CA ILE A 24 -5.22 5.64 3.04
C ILE A 24 -3.97 4.91 3.49
N ILE A 25 -3.99 3.60 3.35
CA ILE A 25 -2.81 2.76 3.47
C ILE A 25 -2.37 2.43 2.05
N LEU A 26 -1.13 2.79 1.70
CA LEU A 26 -0.55 2.48 0.40
C LEU A 26 0.57 1.48 0.58
N ASN A 27 0.43 0.30 -0.02
CA ASN A 27 1.36 -0.80 0.16
C ASN A 27 2.06 -1.14 -1.15
N PHE A 28 3.39 -1.12 -1.12
CA PHE A 28 4.22 -1.57 -2.24
C PHE A 28 4.55 -3.04 -2.04
N PHE A 29 4.20 -3.86 -3.02
CA PHE A 29 4.30 -5.32 -2.90
C PHE A 29 4.61 -5.96 -4.25
N ALA A 30 4.78 -7.29 -4.22
CA ALA A 30 4.82 -8.10 -5.44
C ALA A 30 4.34 -9.52 -5.09
N SER A 31 3.76 -10.20 -6.06
CA SER A 31 3.32 -11.59 -5.87
C SER A 31 4.49 -12.56 -5.69
N TRP A 32 5.67 -12.16 -6.18
CA TRP A 32 6.91 -12.96 -6.08
C TRP A 32 7.71 -12.69 -4.80
N CYS A 33 7.21 -11.87 -3.90
CA CYS A 33 7.93 -11.39 -2.73
C CYS A 33 7.49 -12.16 -1.48
N PRO A 34 8.35 -13.05 -0.91
CA PRO A 34 7.96 -13.83 0.28
C PRO A 34 7.61 -12.98 1.50
N PRO A 35 8.36 -11.92 1.87
CA PRO A 35 7.97 -11.08 2.99
C PRO A 35 6.61 -10.41 2.80
N CYS A 36 6.23 -10.10 1.55
CA CYS A 36 4.92 -9.54 1.25
C CYS A 36 3.81 -10.54 1.61
N LYS A 37 4.06 -11.82 1.42
CA LYS A 37 3.11 -12.86 1.77
C LYS A 37 2.99 -13.05 3.27
N LEU A 38 4.08 -12.82 4.01
CA LEU A 38 4.06 -12.91 5.47
C LEU A 38 3.20 -11.82 6.11
N GLU A 39 3.19 -10.62 5.54
CA GLU A 39 2.38 -9.54 6.09
C GLU A 39 0.91 -9.61 5.67
N HIS A 40 0.59 -10.41 4.67
CA HIS A 40 -0.72 -10.41 4.04
C HIS A 40 -1.90 -10.56 5.02
N PRO A 41 -1.83 -11.45 6.03
CA PRO A 41 -2.93 -11.55 6.99
C PRO A 41 -3.20 -10.26 7.74
N PHE A 42 -2.17 -9.47 8.03
CA PHE A 42 -2.31 -8.20 8.73
C PHE A 42 -2.88 -7.13 7.82
N LEU A 43 -2.53 -7.15 6.53
CA LEU A 43 -3.17 -6.27 5.55
C LEU A 43 -4.66 -6.59 5.43
N MET A 44 -5.02 -7.86 5.47
CA MET A 44 -6.42 -8.27 5.45
C MET A 44 -7.18 -7.70 6.66
N GLU A 45 -6.57 -7.74 7.85
CA GLU A 45 -7.19 -7.16 9.04
C GLU A 45 -7.35 -5.64 8.90
N LEU A 46 -6.31 -4.95 8.44
CA LEU A 46 -6.35 -3.50 8.24
C LEU A 46 -7.43 -3.09 7.25
N SER A 47 -7.64 -3.89 6.20
CA SER A 47 -8.61 -3.60 5.15
C SER A 47 -10.06 -3.63 5.64
N ASN A 48 -10.32 -4.22 6.82
CA ASN A 48 -11.65 -4.23 7.39
C ASN A 48 -12.08 -2.85 7.87
N LYS A 49 -11.13 -1.97 8.17
CA LYS A 49 -11.41 -0.64 8.73
C LYS A 49 -10.96 0.51 7.83
N TYR A 50 -9.93 0.30 7.02
CA TYR A 50 -9.31 1.36 6.23
C TYR A 50 -9.13 0.93 4.79
N SER A 51 -9.06 1.92 3.90
CA SER A 51 -8.81 1.66 2.48
C SER A 51 -7.35 1.35 2.25
N LEU A 52 -7.08 0.21 1.63
CA LEU A 52 -5.75 -0.18 1.18
C LEU A 52 -5.67 -0.05 -0.34
N TYR A 53 -4.61 0.62 -0.78
CA TYR A 53 -4.26 0.64 -2.20
C TYR A 53 -2.88 0.01 -2.35
N GLY A 54 -2.72 -0.79 -3.40
CA GLY A 54 -1.47 -1.50 -3.66
C GLY A 54 -0.76 -1.03 -4.90
N ILE A 55 0.57 -1.01 -4.84
CA ILE A 55 1.41 -0.80 -6.01
C ILE A 55 2.26 -2.05 -6.18
N ALA A 56 2.06 -2.75 -7.29
CA ALA A 56 2.77 -3.98 -7.59
C ALA A 56 4.03 -3.68 -8.40
N LYS A 57 5.19 -3.93 -7.81
CA LYS A 57 6.49 -3.63 -8.42
C LYS A 57 6.95 -4.79 -9.29
N LYS A 58 7.20 -4.50 -10.58
CA LYS A 58 7.77 -5.47 -11.52
C LYS A 58 7.05 -6.80 -11.46
N ASP A 59 5.74 -6.76 -11.62
CA ASP A 59 4.90 -7.93 -11.45
C ASP A 59 3.96 -8.09 -12.64
N ASP A 60 3.36 -9.26 -12.72
CA ASP A 60 2.43 -9.61 -13.79
C ASP A 60 1.01 -9.62 -13.24
N GLN A 61 0.09 -9.05 -13.99
CA GLN A 61 -1.31 -8.93 -13.58
C GLN A 61 -1.94 -10.29 -13.26
N ASP A 62 -1.65 -11.30 -14.07
CA ASP A 62 -2.21 -12.63 -13.87
C ASP A 62 -1.66 -13.29 -12.61
N GLU A 63 -0.37 -13.12 -12.33
CA GLU A 63 0.26 -13.64 -11.11
C GLU A 63 -0.34 -12.98 -9.86
N ILE A 64 -0.53 -11.67 -9.90
CA ILE A 64 -1.16 -10.93 -8.80
C ILE A 64 -2.57 -11.45 -8.59
N TYR A 65 -3.34 -11.54 -9.67
CA TYR A 65 -4.73 -12.00 -9.60
C TYR A 65 -4.83 -13.40 -9.00
N ASN A 66 -3.99 -14.32 -9.47
CA ASN A 66 -4.02 -15.70 -8.98
C ASN A 66 -3.68 -15.79 -7.49
N TRP A 67 -2.68 -15.01 -7.06
CA TRP A 67 -2.31 -14.99 -5.65
C TRP A 67 -3.43 -14.42 -4.77
N LEU A 68 -3.97 -13.28 -5.15
CA LEU A 68 -5.00 -12.61 -4.35
C LEU A 68 -6.32 -13.38 -4.35
N LYS A 69 -6.60 -14.12 -5.43
CA LYS A 69 -7.78 -14.97 -5.48
C LYS A 69 -7.71 -16.10 -4.44
N LYS A 70 -6.52 -16.63 -4.21
CA LYS A 70 -6.31 -17.70 -3.23
C LYS A 70 -6.21 -17.20 -1.80
N SER A 71 -5.55 -16.06 -1.61
CA SER A 71 -5.17 -15.57 -0.28
C SER A 71 -6.06 -14.45 0.24
N GLY A 72 -6.96 -13.96 -0.59
CA GLY A 72 -7.78 -12.79 -0.27
C GLY A 72 -7.18 -11.51 -0.80
N ASN A 73 -8.04 -10.56 -1.15
CA ASN A 73 -7.62 -9.28 -1.72
C ASN A 73 -7.94 -8.14 -0.74
N PRO A 74 -6.93 -7.59 -0.04
CA PRO A 74 -7.15 -6.48 0.86
C PRO A 74 -7.21 -5.13 0.14
N PHE A 75 -6.82 -5.09 -1.14
CA PHE A 75 -6.66 -3.85 -1.88
C PHE A 75 -7.96 -3.43 -2.57
N GLN A 76 -8.33 -2.17 -2.43
CA GLN A 76 -9.43 -1.61 -3.20
C GLN A 76 -9.03 -1.41 -4.65
N LYS A 77 -7.79 -0.97 -4.89
CA LYS A 77 -7.23 -0.82 -6.22
C LYS A 77 -5.75 -1.15 -6.20
N ILE A 78 -5.25 -1.60 -7.34
CA ILE A 78 -3.84 -1.97 -7.52
C ILE A 78 -3.32 -1.26 -8.76
N GLY A 79 -2.23 -0.52 -8.60
CA GLY A 79 -1.49 0.04 -9.71
C GLY A 79 -0.31 -0.84 -10.05
N LEU A 80 0.01 -0.94 -11.33
CA LEU A 80 1.16 -1.73 -11.80
C LEU A 80 2.35 -0.82 -12.02
N ASP A 81 3.46 -1.15 -11.36
CA ASP A 81 4.74 -0.47 -11.53
C ASP A 81 5.68 -1.41 -12.30
N SER A 82 5.40 -1.57 -13.60
CA SER A 82 5.99 -2.61 -14.43
C SER A 82 7.51 -2.49 -14.56
N ASP A 83 8.04 -1.27 -14.60
CA ASP A 83 9.48 -1.02 -14.72
C ASP A 83 10.15 -0.66 -13.40
N GLY A 84 9.38 -0.51 -12.32
CA GLY A 84 9.90 -0.18 -11.00
C GLY A 84 10.19 1.29 -10.78
N LEU A 85 9.89 2.16 -11.73
CA LEU A 85 10.20 3.60 -11.61
C LEU A 85 9.34 4.31 -10.58
N ILE A 86 8.09 3.92 -10.43
CA ILE A 86 7.20 4.49 -9.40
C ILE A 86 7.78 4.19 -8.02
N SER A 87 8.22 2.96 -7.80
CA SER A 87 8.83 2.56 -6.54
C SER A 87 10.06 3.39 -6.23
N ILE A 88 10.91 3.63 -7.23
CA ILE A 88 12.10 4.46 -7.07
C ILE A 88 11.72 5.89 -6.69
N ASP A 89 10.72 6.47 -7.36
CA ASP A 89 10.26 7.83 -7.07
C ASP A 89 9.75 7.97 -5.64
N TRP A 90 9.18 6.91 -5.08
CA TRP A 90 8.71 6.90 -3.71
C TRP A 90 9.80 6.53 -2.70
N GLY A 91 11.01 6.27 -3.17
CA GLY A 91 12.11 5.85 -2.30
C GLY A 91 11.98 4.40 -1.82
N VAL A 92 11.26 3.57 -2.57
CA VAL A 92 11.06 2.16 -2.24
C VAL A 92 12.08 1.31 -2.98
N TYR A 93 13.04 0.77 -2.25
CA TYR A 93 14.14 -0.02 -2.84
C TYR A 93 14.04 -1.50 -2.50
N GLY A 94 13.21 -1.86 -1.55
CA GLY A 94 12.91 -3.23 -1.18
C GLY A 94 11.40 -3.42 -1.05
N LEU A 95 10.97 -4.63 -0.80
CA LEU A 95 9.55 -4.93 -0.60
C LEU A 95 9.39 -5.81 0.64
N PRO A 96 8.30 -5.66 1.38
CA PRO A 96 7.26 -4.64 1.21
C PRO A 96 7.60 -3.33 1.90
N GLU A 97 6.93 -2.25 1.48
CA GLU A 97 6.95 -0.98 2.20
C GLU A 97 5.53 -0.43 2.23
N THR A 98 5.18 0.22 3.33
CA THR A 98 3.82 0.68 3.55
C THR A 98 3.83 2.15 3.96
N PHE A 99 2.99 2.94 3.32
CA PHE A 99 2.84 4.37 3.61
C PHE A 99 1.46 4.64 4.14
N LEU A 100 1.38 5.53 5.13
CA LEU A 100 0.10 6.03 5.62
C LEU A 100 -0.07 7.47 5.18
N LEU A 101 -1.21 7.75 4.53
CA LEU A 101 -1.50 9.07 4.01
C LEU A 101 -2.71 9.64 4.74
N ASP A 102 -2.64 10.95 5.03
CA ASP A 102 -3.77 11.60 5.66
C ASP A 102 -4.89 11.90 4.64
N THR A 103 -5.94 12.55 5.11
CA THR A 103 -7.11 12.87 4.28
C THR A 103 -6.80 13.84 3.15
N ASN A 104 -5.65 14.50 3.19
CA ASN A 104 -5.18 15.41 2.13
C ASN A 104 -4.18 14.75 1.19
N GLY A 105 -3.91 13.46 1.38
CA GLY A 105 -2.97 12.72 0.55
C GLY A 105 -1.50 12.98 0.91
N ILE A 106 -1.24 13.46 2.12
CA ILE A 106 0.12 13.72 2.57
C ILE A 106 0.62 12.50 3.34
N ILE A 107 1.84 12.07 3.04
CA ILE A 107 2.47 10.94 3.71
C ILE A 107 2.77 11.32 5.16
N LYS A 108 2.23 10.57 6.10
CA LYS A 108 2.43 10.80 7.53
C LYS A 108 3.27 9.74 8.21
N TYR A 109 3.43 8.58 7.60
CA TYR A 109 4.22 7.50 8.18
C TYR A 109 4.66 6.54 7.09
N LYS A 110 5.84 5.96 7.27
CA LYS A 110 6.38 4.94 6.38
C LYS A 110 6.91 3.78 7.21
N HIS A 111 6.52 2.57 6.86
CA HIS A 111 7.05 1.35 7.45
C HIS A 111 7.81 0.56 6.40
N VAL A 112 9.06 0.23 6.67
CA VAL A 112 9.91 -0.57 5.79
C VAL A 112 9.93 -2.00 6.31
N GLY A 113 9.68 -2.95 5.43
CA GLY A 113 9.64 -4.37 5.78
C GLY A 113 8.24 -4.87 6.07
N PRO A 114 8.10 -6.17 6.37
CA PRO A 114 6.80 -6.77 6.61
C PRO A 114 6.15 -6.25 7.89
N ILE A 115 4.83 -6.11 7.84
CA ILE A 115 4.03 -5.70 8.99
C ILE A 115 3.79 -6.94 9.85
N THR A 116 4.16 -6.83 11.12
CA THR A 116 3.87 -7.83 12.14
C THR A 116 2.66 -7.40 12.97
N GLU A 117 2.26 -8.22 13.94
CA GLU A 117 1.17 -7.88 14.85
C GLU A 117 1.40 -6.53 15.56
N ASN A 118 2.62 -6.32 16.07
CA ASN A 118 2.96 -5.06 16.75
C ASN A 118 2.89 -3.87 15.81
N GLU A 119 3.39 -4.03 14.58
CA GLU A 119 3.34 -2.97 13.57
C GLU A 119 1.91 -2.65 13.16
N LYS A 120 1.08 -3.68 13.01
CA LYS A 120 -0.34 -3.49 12.70
C LYS A 120 -1.02 -2.64 13.77
N ASN A 121 -0.77 -2.95 15.04
CA ASN A 121 -1.36 -2.20 16.15
C ASN A 121 -0.88 -0.74 16.17
N LYS A 122 0.40 -0.53 15.88
CA LYS A 122 0.97 0.81 15.79
C LYS A 122 0.34 1.59 14.62
N ILE A 123 0.17 0.95 13.48
CA ILE A 123 -0.44 1.55 12.30
C ILE A 123 -1.87 1.98 12.62
N LEU A 124 -2.65 1.14 13.29
CA LEU A 124 -4.02 1.48 13.68
C LEU A 124 -4.07 2.73 14.55
N LYS A 125 -3.13 2.88 15.49
CA LYS A 125 -3.06 4.06 16.34
C LYS A 125 -2.75 5.32 15.53
N ILE A 126 -1.81 5.22 14.60
CA ILE A 126 -1.43 6.35 13.76
C ILE A 126 -2.60 6.76 12.85
N LEU A 127 -3.25 5.78 12.22
CA LEU A 127 -4.40 6.06 11.36
C LEU A 127 -5.51 6.79 12.10
N LYS A 128 -5.73 6.43 13.35
CA LYS A 128 -6.74 7.09 14.17
C LYS A 128 -6.38 8.55 14.43
N LYS A 129 -5.10 8.88 14.57
CA LYS A 129 -4.65 10.26 14.80
C LYS A 129 -4.71 11.13 13.56
N ILE A 130 -4.54 10.55 12.37
CA ILE A 130 -4.48 11.31 11.11
C ILE A 130 -5.81 11.32 10.36
N GLN A 131 -6.84 10.78 10.95
CA GLN A 131 -8.19 10.81 10.43
C GLN A 131 -8.76 12.21 10.35
#